data_96b391bfee57e65fe27b269ab20e6b06
#
_entry.id   96b391bfee57e65fe27b269ab20e6b06
#
_cell.length_a   1.000
_cell.length_b   1.000
_cell.length_c   1.000
_cell.angle_alpha   90.00
_cell.angle_beta   90.00
_cell.angle_gamma   90.00
#
_symmetry.space_group_name_H-M   'P 1'
#
loop_
_entity.id
_entity.type
_entity.pdbx_description
1 polymer ?
#
loop_
_entity_poly.entity_id
_entity_poly.type
_entity_poly.pdbx_seq_one_letter_code
_entity_poly.pdbx_strand_id
1 'polypeptide(L)'
;MKKLIYDSSNGLWYELQGDYYIPCLSIPETKPIGRWGRMHLRYLQDHRRLLYLTLLLSGKLNDYLLKVDHEAQELFDRLMTQLIKKEGISEQLKEHDQIAWVRAMNTALNIAEEVVNDEIVMR
;
A
#
# COMPACT_ATOMS: atom_id res chain seq x y z
N MET A 1 -12.18 14.64 -23.58
CA MET A 1 -13.22 14.09 -22.70
C MET A 1 -13.25 12.58 -22.81
N LYS A 2 -13.01 11.88 -21.70
CA LYS A 2 -13.00 10.42 -21.71
C LYS A 2 -14.42 9.88 -21.64
N LYS A 3 -14.81 9.12 -22.63
CA LYS A 3 -16.12 8.48 -22.67
C LYS A 3 -15.98 7.06 -22.15
N LEU A 4 -16.66 6.76 -21.04
CA LEU A 4 -16.65 5.42 -20.45
C LEU A 4 -17.92 4.67 -20.87
N ILE A 5 -17.75 3.44 -21.33
CA ILE A 5 -18.83 2.56 -21.71
C ILE A 5 -18.73 1.26 -20.91
N TYR A 6 -19.84 0.86 -20.30
CA TYR A 6 -19.91 -0.38 -19.54
C TYR A 6 -20.47 -1.51 -20.41
N ASP A 7 -19.74 -2.63 -20.45
CA ASP A 7 -20.17 -3.84 -21.14
C ASP A 7 -20.68 -4.86 -20.11
N SER A 8 -21.98 -5.09 -20.09
CA SER A 8 -22.58 -6.01 -19.14
C SER A 8 -22.30 -7.48 -19.45
N SER A 9 -21.84 -7.81 -20.65
CA SER A 9 -21.55 -9.20 -21.02
C SER A 9 -20.31 -9.73 -20.34
N ASN A 10 -19.30 -8.88 -20.09
CA ASN A 10 -18.07 -9.25 -19.42
C ASN A 10 -17.78 -8.49 -18.12
N GLY A 11 -18.65 -7.54 -17.76
CA GLY A 11 -18.49 -6.76 -16.53
C GLY A 11 -17.35 -5.76 -16.54
N LEU A 12 -16.85 -5.40 -17.71
CA LEU A 12 -15.73 -4.48 -17.83
C LEU A 12 -16.18 -3.11 -18.33
N TRP A 13 -15.45 -2.10 -17.88
CA TRP A 13 -15.58 -0.75 -18.40
C TRP A 13 -14.58 -0.54 -19.51
N TYR A 14 -14.98 0.23 -20.52
CA TYR A 14 -14.12 0.58 -21.65
C TYR A 14 -13.99 2.08 -21.75
N GLU A 15 -12.79 2.53 -22.07
CA GLU A 15 -12.49 3.93 -22.32
C GLU A 15 -12.26 4.12 -23.83
N LEU A 16 -12.94 5.10 -24.41
CA LEU A 16 -12.74 5.45 -25.81
C LEU A 16 -11.46 6.27 -25.97
N GLN A 17 -10.47 5.71 -26.68
CA GLN A 17 -9.27 6.42 -27.05
C GLN A 17 -9.15 6.44 -28.58
N GLY A 18 -9.41 7.60 -29.17
CA GLY A 18 -9.51 7.69 -30.63
C GLY A 18 -10.67 6.86 -31.15
N ASP A 19 -10.37 5.90 -32.03
CA ASP A 19 -11.37 5.01 -32.62
C ASP A 19 -11.46 3.65 -31.89
N TYR A 20 -10.73 3.47 -30.79
CA TYR A 20 -10.62 2.19 -30.09
C TYR A 20 -11.16 2.26 -28.68
N TYR A 21 -11.80 1.18 -28.26
CA TYR A 21 -12.22 0.98 -26.87
C TYR A 21 -11.18 0.14 -26.15
N ILE A 22 -10.59 0.72 -25.10
CA ILE A 22 -9.58 0.03 -24.29
C ILE A 22 -10.22 -0.39 -22.97
N PRO A 23 -10.12 -1.66 -22.55
CA PRO A 23 -10.66 -2.10 -21.28
C PRO A 23 -10.01 -1.34 -20.11
N CYS A 24 -10.84 -0.81 -19.22
CA CYS A 24 -10.37 -0.23 -17.97
C CYS A 24 -10.13 -1.36 -16.98
N LEU A 25 -8.86 -1.58 -16.60
CA LEU A 25 -8.48 -2.63 -15.67
C LEU A 25 -8.82 -2.31 -14.22
N SER A 26 -9.20 -1.07 -13.93
CA SER A 26 -9.58 -0.65 -12.58
C SER A 26 -11.08 -0.34 -12.53
N ILE A 27 -11.76 -0.91 -11.55
CA ILE A 27 -13.14 -0.56 -11.25
C ILE A 27 -13.12 0.82 -10.58
N PRO A 28 -13.92 1.83 -11.05
CA PRO A 28 -13.85 3.19 -10.51
C PRO A 28 -14.12 3.30 -9.00
N GLU A 29 -14.83 2.35 -8.42
CA GLU A 29 -15.20 2.34 -7.01
C GLU A 29 -14.22 1.58 -6.11
N THR A 30 -13.24 0.87 -6.70
CA THR A 30 -12.28 0.08 -5.92
C THR A 30 -11.06 0.93 -5.62
N LYS A 31 -10.81 1.18 -4.34
CA LYS A 31 -9.61 1.88 -3.92
C LYS A 31 -8.38 0.99 -4.17
N PRO A 32 -7.29 1.55 -4.71
CA PRO A 32 -6.08 0.76 -4.92
C PRO A 32 -5.48 0.33 -3.57
N ILE A 33 -5.01 -0.90 -3.52
CA ILE A 33 -4.31 -1.44 -2.37
C ILE A 33 -2.92 -0.83 -2.35
N GLY A 34 -2.51 -0.29 -1.19
CA GLY A 34 -1.20 0.31 -1.04
C GLY A 34 -0.07 -0.71 -0.89
N ARG A 35 1.14 -0.20 -0.68
CA ARG A 35 2.35 -1.00 -0.57
C ARG A 35 2.25 -2.10 0.49
N TRP A 36 1.76 -1.75 1.68
CA TRP A 36 1.67 -2.68 2.80
C TRP A 36 0.65 -3.79 2.56
N GLY A 37 -0.49 -3.44 1.98
CA GLY A 37 -1.50 -4.43 1.62
C GLY A 37 -1.01 -5.43 0.58
N ARG A 38 -0.25 -4.96 -0.42
CA ARG A 38 0.33 -5.84 -1.43
C ARG A 38 1.38 -6.77 -0.86
N MET A 39 2.19 -6.29 0.08
CA MET A 39 3.18 -7.12 0.78
C MET A 39 2.50 -8.19 1.62
N HIS A 40 1.42 -7.84 2.31
CA HIS A 40 0.64 -8.81 3.10
C HIS A 40 -0.05 -9.84 2.19
N LEU A 41 -0.55 -9.42 1.03
CA LEU A 41 -1.12 -10.32 0.04
C LEU A 41 -0.11 -11.39 -0.38
N ARG A 42 1.11 -10.99 -0.69
CA ARG A 42 2.18 -11.93 -1.04
C ARG A 42 2.47 -12.89 0.11
N TYR A 43 2.52 -12.38 1.34
CA TYR A 43 2.73 -13.20 2.52
C TYR A 43 1.62 -14.24 2.69
N LEU A 44 0.35 -13.85 2.50
CA LEU A 44 -0.78 -14.77 2.57
C LEU A 44 -0.68 -15.87 1.51
N GLN A 45 -0.31 -15.51 0.29
CA GLN A 45 -0.15 -16.48 -0.80
C GLN A 45 0.96 -17.49 -0.53
N ASP A 46 2.05 -17.05 0.09
CA ASP A 46 3.23 -17.89 0.33
C ASP A 46 3.12 -18.71 1.62
N HIS A 47 2.53 -18.15 2.67
CA HIS A 47 2.58 -18.74 4.02
C HIS A 47 1.21 -19.03 4.64
N ARG A 48 0.16 -18.37 4.18
CA ARG A 48 -1.19 -18.53 4.71
C ARG A 48 -2.21 -18.78 3.60
N ARG A 49 -1.96 -19.79 2.84
CA ARG A 49 -2.73 -20.08 1.63
C ARG A 49 -4.20 -20.37 1.89
N LEU A 50 -4.52 -21.05 3.00
CA LEU A 50 -5.90 -21.33 3.36
C LEU A 50 -6.69 -20.06 3.65
N LEU A 51 -6.09 -19.14 4.40
CA LEU A 51 -6.70 -17.85 4.68
C LEU A 51 -6.89 -17.04 3.41
N TYR A 52 -5.87 -17.03 2.55
CA TYR A 52 -5.93 -16.37 1.25
C TYR A 52 -7.10 -16.88 0.41
N LEU A 53 -7.22 -18.21 0.27
CA LEU A 53 -8.28 -18.81 -0.50
C LEU A 53 -9.68 -18.53 0.10
N THR A 54 -9.80 -18.58 1.41
CA THR A 54 -11.04 -18.26 2.11
C THR A 54 -11.49 -16.84 1.83
N LEU A 55 -10.58 -15.88 1.94
CA LEU A 55 -10.86 -14.48 1.67
C LEU A 55 -11.19 -14.23 0.19
N LEU A 56 -10.45 -14.88 -0.70
CA LEU A 56 -10.66 -14.76 -2.13
C LEU A 56 -12.04 -15.28 -2.54
N LEU A 57 -12.41 -16.46 -2.06
CA LEU A 57 -13.69 -17.09 -2.40
C LEU A 57 -14.88 -16.35 -1.78
N SER A 58 -14.72 -15.74 -0.61
CA SER A 58 -15.78 -14.96 0.04
C SER A 58 -15.93 -13.56 -0.55
N GLY A 59 -15.01 -13.13 -1.42
CA GLY A 59 -15.02 -11.78 -2.00
C GLY A 59 -14.59 -10.67 -1.04
N LYS A 60 -14.01 -11.03 0.11
CA LYS A 60 -13.60 -10.06 1.14
C LYS A 60 -12.11 -9.77 1.15
N LEU A 61 -11.36 -10.36 0.22
CA LEU A 61 -9.91 -10.21 0.18
C LEU A 61 -9.50 -8.74 0.03
N ASN A 62 -10.12 -8.02 -0.89
CA ASN A 62 -9.77 -6.63 -1.16
C ASN A 62 -10.02 -5.74 0.06
N ASP A 63 -11.19 -5.88 0.70
CA ASP A 63 -11.51 -5.12 1.92
C ASP A 63 -10.54 -5.43 3.06
N TYR A 64 -10.20 -6.70 3.23
CA TYR A 64 -9.23 -7.14 4.23
C TYR A 64 -7.85 -6.51 3.99
N LEU A 65 -7.38 -6.53 2.74
CA LEU A 65 -6.08 -5.95 2.38
C LEU A 65 -6.05 -4.43 2.55
N LEU A 66 -7.14 -3.74 2.23
CA LEU A 66 -7.26 -2.30 2.46
C LEU A 66 -7.16 -1.97 3.95
N LYS A 67 -7.82 -2.77 4.78
CA LYS A 67 -7.77 -2.60 6.23
C LYS A 67 -6.36 -2.82 6.78
N VAL A 68 -5.68 -3.87 6.33
CA VAL A 68 -4.30 -4.16 6.71
C VAL A 68 -3.37 -3.04 6.26
N ASP A 69 -3.54 -2.56 5.04
CA ASP A 69 -2.74 -1.47 4.50
C ASP A 69 -2.90 -0.20 5.35
N HIS A 70 -4.13 0.12 5.73
CA HIS A 70 -4.43 1.29 6.56
C HIS A 70 -3.79 1.15 7.95
N GLU A 71 -3.92 0.00 8.59
CA GLU A 71 -3.29 -0.26 9.90
C GLU A 71 -1.77 -0.16 9.82
N ALA A 72 -1.18 -0.72 8.76
CA ALA A 72 0.27 -0.67 8.56
C ALA A 72 0.75 0.77 8.33
N GLN A 73 0.02 1.54 7.55
CA GLN A 73 0.37 2.93 7.28
C GLN A 73 0.29 3.79 8.55
N GLU A 74 -0.74 3.59 9.37
CA GLU A 74 -0.86 4.29 10.65
C GLU A 74 0.29 3.95 11.60
N LEU A 75 0.64 2.69 11.70
CA LEU A 75 1.77 2.26 12.53
C LEU A 75 3.08 2.86 12.02
N PHE A 76 3.30 2.83 10.72
CA PHE A 76 4.48 3.41 10.09
C PHE A 76 4.61 4.90 10.39
N ASP A 77 3.53 5.65 10.21
CA ASP A 77 3.52 7.10 10.47
C ASP A 77 3.80 7.41 11.94
N ARG A 78 3.23 6.63 12.85
CA ARG A 78 3.47 6.77 14.29
C ARG A 78 4.93 6.50 14.64
N LEU A 79 5.48 5.42 14.11
CA LEU A 79 6.88 5.06 14.34
C LEU A 79 7.83 6.11 13.77
N MET A 80 7.55 6.62 12.58
CA MET A 80 8.37 7.68 11.99
C MET A 80 8.35 8.95 12.84
N THR A 81 7.19 9.35 13.35
CA THR A 81 7.08 10.51 14.23
C THR A 81 7.91 10.32 15.48
N GLN A 82 7.84 9.14 16.10
CA GLN A 82 8.61 8.83 17.31
C GLN A 82 10.11 8.80 17.04
N LEU A 83 10.53 8.17 15.95
CA LEU A 83 11.95 8.07 15.60
C LEU A 83 12.56 9.42 15.23
N ILE A 84 11.82 10.26 14.53
CA ILE A 84 12.25 11.62 14.19
C ILE A 84 12.51 12.43 15.46
N LYS A 85 11.61 12.33 16.46
CA LYS A 85 11.81 13.01 17.74
C LYS A 85 12.98 12.44 18.53
N LYS A 86 13.10 11.11 18.59
CA LYS A 86 14.13 10.43 19.35
C LYS A 86 15.52 10.70 18.80
N GLU A 87 15.69 10.67 17.49
CA GLU A 87 16.97 10.86 16.83
C GLU A 87 17.32 12.34 16.58
N GLY A 88 16.42 13.25 16.92
CA GLY A 88 16.65 14.68 16.71
C GLY A 88 16.74 15.08 15.25
N ILE A 89 16.06 14.38 14.37
CA ILE A 89 16.03 14.69 12.95
C ILE A 89 15.16 15.93 12.73
N SER A 90 15.77 17.03 12.30
CA SER A 90 15.08 18.31 12.14
C SER A 90 15.48 19.00 10.85
N GLU A 91 14.72 20.04 10.49
CA GLU A 91 15.04 20.90 9.36
C GLU A 91 16.40 21.58 9.55
N GLN A 92 16.76 21.90 10.79
CA GLN A 92 18.06 22.48 11.11
C GLN A 92 19.20 21.52 10.78
N LEU A 93 19.04 20.23 11.10
CA LEU A 93 20.03 19.22 10.74
C LEU A 93 20.19 19.11 9.22
N LYS A 94 19.09 19.18 8.48
CA LYS A 94 19.10 19.15 7.03
C LYS A 94 19.88 20.33 6.44
N GLU A 95 19.74 21.52 7.03
CA GLU A 95 20.44 22.73 6.59
C GLU A 95 21.92 22.68 6.91
N HIS A 96 22.30 22.18 8.11
CA HIS A 96 23.69 22.12 8.56
C HIS A 96 24.47 20.96 7.96
N ASP A 97 23.87 19.79 7.89
CA ASP A 97 24.54 18.57 7.40
C ASP A 97 23.52 17.68 6.70
N GLN A 98 23.40 17.88 5.39
CA GLN A 98 22.47 17.14 4.57
C GLN A 98 22.76 15.64 4.54
N ILE A 99 24.04 15.25 4.56
CA ILE A 99 24.44 13.85 4.53
C ILE A 99 24.01 13.14 5.82
N ALA A 100 24.23 13.78 6.97
CA ALA A 100 23.82 13.23 8.26
C ALA A 100 22.29 13.12 8.34
N TRP A 101 21.56 14.11 7.81
CA TRP A 101 20.12 14.09 7.77
C TRP A 101 19.60 12.91 6.93
N VAL A 102 20.17 12.69 5.74
CA VAL A 102 19.78 11.58 4.85
C VAL A 102 20.05 10.25 5.53
N ARG A 103 21.21 10.08 6.17
CA ARG A 103 21.54 8.84 6.88
C ARG A 103 20.57 8.57 8.02
N ALA A 104 20.26 9.58 8.82
CA ALA A 104 19.33 9.46 9.94
C ALA A 104 17.93 9.11 9.47
N MET A 105 17.44 9.74 8.39
CA MET A 105 16.14 9.43 7.81
C MET A 105 16.10 8.01 7.25
N ASN A 106 17.13 7.58 6.53
CA ASN A 106 17.18 6.23 5.98
C ASN A 106 17.20 5.18 7.10
N THR A 107 17.92 5.41 8.17
CA THR A 107 17.92 4.51 9.33
C THR A 107 16.55 4.43 9.96
N ALA A 108 15.88 5.58 10.17
CA ALA A 108 14.54 5.62 10.73
C ALA A 108 13.54 4.89 9.82
N LEU A 109 13.61 5.11 8.51
CA LEU A 109 12.75 4.42 7.54
C LEU A 109 12.94 2.90 7.61
N ASN A 110 14.17 2.43 7.65
CA ASN A 110 14.47 1.00 7.71
C ASN A 110 13.93 0.36 8.99
N ILE A 111 14.09 1.01 10.12
CA ILE A 111 13.58 0.53 11.40
C ILE A 111 12.04 0.47 11.37
N ALA A 112 11.40 1.53 10.92
CA ALA A 112 9.94 1.58 10.85
C ALA A 112 9.38 0.52 9.90
N GLU A 113 10.00 0.33 8.73
CA GLU A 113 9.58 -0.69 7.77
C GLU A 113 9.75 -2.10 8.35
N GLU A 114 10.83 -2.37 9.03
CA GLU A 114 11.08 -3.67 9.66
C GLU A 114 10.03 -3.98 10.71
N VAL A 115 9.71 -3.03 11.58
CA VAL A 115 8.70 -3.21 12.63
C VAL A 115 7.32 -3.45 12.03
N VAL A 116 6.92 -2.67 11.03
CA VAL A 116 5.62 -2.83 10.37
C VAL A 116 5.54 -4.18 9.65
N ASN A 117 6.61 -4.61 8.99
CA ASN A 117 6.64 -5.92 8.36
C ASN A 117 6.43 -7.03 9.38
N ASP A 118 7.13 -6.99 10.51
CA ASP A 118 7.04 -8.04 11.52
C ASP A 118 5.67 -8.04 12.21
N GLU A 119 5.11 -6.90 12.53
CA GLU A 119 3.89 -6.81 13.32
C GLU A 119 2.61 -6.94 12.48
N ILE A 120 2.60 -6.48 11.26
CA ILE A 120 1.38 -6.41 10.45
C ILE A 120 1.47 -7.25 9.18
N VAL A 121 2.50 -7.08 8.37
CA VAL A 121 2.60 -7.74 7.08
C VAL A 121 2.75 -9.25 7.21
N MET A 122 3.53 -9.71 8.18
CA MET A 122 3.78 -11.14 8.44
C MET A 122 2.93 -11.69 9.58
N ARG A 123 1.76 -11.13 9.75
CA ARG A 123 0.85 -11.50 10.84
C ARG A 123 0.29 -12.94 10.76
#